data_9c69f3f4bef867483e1cc8bb74475905
#
_entry.id   9c69f3f4bef867483e1cc8bb74475905
#
_cell.length_a   1.000
_cell.length_b   1.000
_cell.length_c   1.000
_cell.angle_alpha   90.00
_cell.angle_beta   90.00
_cell.angle_gamma   90.00
#
_symmetry.space_group_name_H-M   'P 1'
#
loop_
_entity.id
_entity.type
_entity.pdbx_description
1 polymer ?
#
loop_
_entity_poly.entity_id
_entity_poly.type
_entity_poly.pdbx_seq_one_letter_code
_entity_poly.pdbx_strand_id
1 'polypeptide(L)' 'MVNINNLFARITELNLTANKVSVATGISTGNLSDWKKGRCLPSAEKLDILADYLDCSVDYLLGRTDRKEVNR' A
#
# COMPACT_ATOMS: atom_id res chain seq x y z
N MET A 1 -2.71 -9.08 14.16
CA MET A 1 -1.45 -9.12 13.41
C MET A 1 -1.54 -8.20 12.20
N VAL A 2 -0.53 -7.40 12.00
CA VAL A 2 -0.48 -6.47 10.85
C VAL A 2 -0.24 -7.27 9.57
N ASN A 3 -1.03 -7.00 8.54
CA ASN A 3 -0.78 -7.54 7.20
C ASN A 3 -1.03 -6.44 6.18
N ILE A 4 -0.41 -6.57 5.02
CA ILE A 4 -0.49 -5.57 3.97
C ILE A 4 -1.19 -6.11 2.71
N ASN A 5 -1.98 -7.17 2.87
CA ASN A 5 -2.71 -7.74 1.74
C ASN A 5 -3.66 -6.72 1.10
N ASN A 6 -4.23 -5.82 1.90
CA ASN A 6 -5.12 -4.78 1.41
C ASN A 6 -4.41 -3.78 0.50
N LEU A 7 -3.11 -3.56 0.73
CA LEU A 7 -2.31 -2.71 -0.15
C LEU A 7 -2.32 -3.27 -1.58
N PHE A 8 -2.02 -4.56 -1.72
CA PHE A 8 -1.95 -5.19 -3.04
C PHE A 8 -3.34 -5.40 -3.63
N ALA A 9 -4.35 -5.65 -2.81
CA ALA A 9 -5.73 -5.71 -3.26
C ALA A 9 -6.17 -4.38 -3.86
N ARG A 10 -5.81 -3.27 -3.22
CA ARG A 10 -6.15 -1.93 -3.72
C ARG A 10 -5.42 -1.62 -5.03
N ILE A 11 -4.15 -1.99 -5.13
CA ILE A 11 -3.38 -1.83 -6.36
C ILE A 11 -4.05 -2.57 -7.52
N THR A 12 -4.47 -3.82 -7.29
CA THR A 12 -5.17 -4.62 -8.28
C THR A 12 -6.53 -4.02 -8.64
N GLU A 13 -7.28 -3.58 -7.64
CA GLU A 13 -8.60 -2.97 -7.81
C GLU A 13 -8.54 -1.73 -8.70
N LEU A 14 -7.47 -0.96 -8.61
CA LEU A 14 -7.27 0.24 -9.42
C LEU A 14 -6.58 -0.05 -10.75
N ASN A 15 -6.35 -1.32 -11.07
CA ASN A 15 -5.65 -1.75 -12.30
C ASN A 15 -4.25 -1.16 -12.43
N LEU A 16 -3.56 -1.02 -11.30
CA LEU A 16 -2.19 -0.50 -11.27
C LEU A 16 -1.19 -1.64 -11.32
N THR A 17 0.01 -1.34 -11.82
CA THR A 17 1.14 -2.26 -11.79
C THR A 17 2.15 -1.77 -10.75
N ALA A 18 3.05 -2.67 -10.31
CA ALA A 18 4.13 -2.29 -9.42
C ALA A 18 4.96 -1.14 -10.01
N ASN A 19 5.18 -1.18 -11.33
CA ASN A 19 5.91 -0.12 -12.03
C ASN A 19 5.22 1.23 -11.91
N LYS A 20 3.90 1.26 -12.12
CA LYS A 20 3.12 2.50 -12.02
C LYS A 20 3.15 3.05 -10.60
N VAL A 21 3.01 2.20 -9.61
CA VAL A 21 3.08 2.60 -8.21
C VAL A 21 4.46 3.14 -7.88
N SER A 22 5.51 2.46 -8.34
CA SER A 22 6.90 2.87 -8.12
C SER A 22 7.16 4.26 -8.71
N VAL A 23 6.77 4.49 -9.94
CA VAL A 23 6.99 5.78 -10.62
C VAL A 23 6.22 6.90 -9.91
N ALA A 24 4.99 6.65 -9.52
CA ALA A 24 4.14 7.66 -8.90
C ALA A 24 4.56 8.01 -7.48
N THR A 25 5.06 7.05 -6.71
CA THR A 25 5.37 7.24 -5.29
C THR A 25 6.85 7.39 -4.99
N GLY A 26 7.71 7.03 -5.92
CA GLY A 26 9.16 7.00 -5.70
C GLY A 26 9.63 5.78 -4.90
N ILE A 27 8.74 4.83 -4.62
CA ILE A 27 9.06 3.60 -3.90
C ILE A 27 9.55 2.56 -4.92
N SER A 28 10.69 1.92 -4.63
CA SER A 28 11.26 0.96 -5.59
C SER A 28 10.37 -0.28 -5.75
N THR A 29 10.41 -0.86 -6.94
CA THR A 29 9.70 -2.12 -7.20
C THR A 29 10.25 -3.27 -6.34
N GLY A 30 11.53 -3.21 -5.99
CA GLY A 30 12.15 -4.18 -5.08
C GLY A 30 11.51 -4.14 -3.71
N ASN A 31 11.25 -2.94 -3.17
CA ASN A 31 10.56 -2.78 -1.90
C ASN A 31 9.14 -3.36 -1.96
N LEU A 32 8.42 -3.05 -3.02
CA LEU A 32 7.06 -3.58 -3.21
C LEU A 32 7.06 -5.11 -3.25
N SER A 33 8.03 -5.69 -3.94
CA SER A 33 8.18 -7.14 -4.03
C SER A 33 8.48 -7.75 -2.66
N ASP A 34 9.38 -7.14 -1.89
CA ASP A 34 9.74 -7.62 -0.56
C ASP A 34 8.53 -7.59 0.39
N TRP A 35 7.73 -6.55 0.33
CA TRP A 35 6.52 -6.44 1.15
C TRP A 35 5.51 -7.51 0.75
N LYS A 36 5.35 -7.76 -0.54
CA LYS A 36 4.43 -8.78 -1.04
C LYS A 36 4.83 -10.17 -0.58
N LYS A 37 6.15 -10.44 -0.51
CA LYS A 37 6.69 -11.72 -0.05
C LYS A 37 6.72 -11.85 1.47
N GLY A 38 6.41 -10.79 2.19
CA GLY A 38 6.42 -10.77 3.64
C GLY A 38 7.81 -10.67 4.27
N ARG A 39 8.81 -10.23 3.50
CA ARG A 39 10.19 -10.08 4.02
C ARG A 39 10.32 -8.90 4.96
N CYS A 40 9.57 -7.84 4.71
CA CYS A 40 9.56 -6.65 5.56
C CYS A 40 8.24 -5.91 5.37
N LEU A 41 8.01 -4.93 6.21
CA LEU A 41 6.82 -4.09 6.16
C LEU A 41 7.22 -2.66 5.77
N PRO A 42 6.33 -1.92 5.07
CA PRO A 42 6.61 -0.53 4.76
C PRO A 42 6.66 0.32 6.03
N SER A 43 7.49 1.36 6.01
CA SER A 43 7.56 2.33 7.10
C SER A 43 6.28 3.17 7.13
N ALA A 44 6.06 3.88 8.24
CA ALA A 44 4.90 4.77 8.38
C ALA A 44 4.88 5.83 7.28
N GLU A 45 6.04 6.37 6.94
CA GLU A 45 6.18 7.37 5.88
C GLU A 45 5.73 6.80 4.53
N LYS A 46 6.18 5.59 4.19
CA LYS A 46 5.80 4.95 2.93
C LYS A 46 4.33 4.57 2.91
N LEU A 47 3.79 4.14 4.04
CA LEU A 47 2.35 3.86 4.16
C LEU A 47 1.52 5.11 3.92
N ASP A 48 1.95 6.25 4.45
CA ASP A 48 1.27 7.52 4.25
C ASP A 48 1.24 7.91 2.76
N ILE A 49 2.38 7.80 2.10
CA ILE A 49 2.50 8.08 0.67
C ILE A 49 1.58 7.16 -0.14
N LEU A 50 1.58 5.86 0.18
CA LEU A 50 0.76 4.89 -0.53
C LEU A 50 -0.73 5.12 -0.29
N ALA A 51 -1.12 5.43 0.93
CA ALA A 51 -2.51 5.71 1.27
C ALA A 51 -3.03 6.91 0.49
N ASP A 52 -2.22 7.93 0.40
CA ASP A 52 -2.56 9.15 -0.36
C ASP A 52 -2.71 8.84 -1.84
N TYR A 53 -1.76 8.12 -2.41
CA TYR A 53 -1.77 7.76 -3.83
C TYR A 53 -2.94 6.84 -4.17
N LEU A 54 -3.23 5.88 -3.31
CA LEU A 54 -4.27 4.88 -3.54
C LEU A 54 -5.65 5.33 -3.06
N ASP A 55 -5.75 6.53 -2.52
CA ASP A 55 -7.00 7.12 -2.02
C ASP A 55 -7.70 6.21 -1.01
N CYS A 56 -6.96 5.79 -0.01
CA CYS A 56 -7.49 4.95 1.07
C CYS A 56 -6.78 5.27 2.38
N SER A 57 -7.28 4.73 3.49
CA SER A 57 -6.68 4.96 4.79
C SER A 57 -5.48 4.06 5.04
N VAL A 58 -4.54 4.52 5.86
CA VAL A 58 -3.41 3.69 6.32
C VAL A 58 -3.94 2.47 7.08
N ASP A 59 -4.98 2.64 7.88
CA ASP A 59 -5.60 1.53 8.62
C ASP A 59 -6.11 0.44 7.67
N TYR A 60 -6.69 0.83 6.54
CA TYR A 60 -7.12 -0.13 5.53
C TYR A 60 -5.93 -0.90 4.96
N LEU A 61 -4.84 -0.20 4.64
CA LEU A 61 -3.62 -0.83 4.12
C LEU A 61 -3.03 -1.84 5.08
N LEU A 62 -3.14 -1.56 6.38
CA LEU A 62 -2.62 -2.44 7.43
C LEU A 62 -3.58 -3.58 7.81
N GLY A 63 -4.75 -3.62 7.18
CA GLY A 63 -5.74 -4.65 7.48
C GLY A 63 -6.49 -4.43 8.79
N ARG A 64 -6.45 -3.22 9.35
CA ARG A 64 -7.09 -2.90 10.62
C ARG A 64 -8.56 -2.54 10.47
N THR A 65 -8.99 -2.22 9.26
CA THR A 65 -10.38 -1.89 8.95
C THR A 65 -10.71 -2.31 7.52
N ASP A 66 -11.97 -2.58 7.26
CA ASP A 66 -12.48 -2.84 5.90
C ASP A 66 -12.78 -1.56 5.15
N ARG A 67 -12.78 -0.42 5.84
CA ARG A 67 -13.14 0.85 5.25
C ARG A 67 -11.93 1.48 4.56
N LYS A 68 -12.11 1.81 3.28
CA LYS A 68 -11.09 2.50 2.49
C LYS A 68 -11.06 4.00 2.77
N GLU A 69 -12.13 4.54 3.34
CA GLU A 69 -12.32 5.96 3.53
C GLU A 69 -11.19 6.58 4.34
N VAL A 70 -10.69 7.70 3.82
CA VAL A 70 -9.69 8.49 4.53
C VAL A 70 -10.40 9.32 5.57
N ASN A 71 -10.01 9.14 6.83
CA ASN A 71 -10.56 9.92 7.92
C ASN A 71 -9.76 11.21 8.07
N ARG A 72 -10.27 12.27 7.49
CA ARG A 72 -9.60 13.58 7.49
C ARG A 72 -10.32 14.57 8.36
#